data_775ac7f21463b9151975faa46c968dcb
#
_entry.id   775ac7f21463b9151975faa46c968dcb
#
_cell.length_a   1.000
_cell.length_b   1.000
_cell.length_c   1.000
_cell.angle_alpha   90.00
_cell.angle_beta   90.00
_cell.angle_gamma   90.00
#
_symmetry.space_group_name_H-M   'P 1'
#
loop_
_entity.id
_entity.type
_entity.pdbx_description
1 polymer ?
#
loop_
_entity_poly.entity_id
_entity_poly.type
_entity_poly.pdbx_seq_one_letter_code
_entity_poly.pdbx_strand_id
1 'polypeptide(L)'
;HGYAPAGASPATGPAGMPLPAAAGTLWSRMRTEVLGGQLLDITNEVSGDESVDAAYRVMEYKTAAYTAARPLEIGAALGEAPRELSESLRRIGTGLGLAFQLRDDVLGAFGDPAQTGKPSGDDLVSGKRTVLVTEALASSVPAVAADLRGFLGRSLSDDELSEAREILTGSGALAEVEAQVDGHLTVALDEIDALPVDAAA
;
A
#
# COMPACT_ATOMS: atom_id res chain seq x y z
N HIS A 1 6.29 -8.58 -44.70
CA HIS A 1 6.41 -9.80 -43.91
C HIS A 1 5.89 -9.50 -42.51
N GLY A 2 4.64 -9.94 -42.23
CA GLY A 2 4.01 -9.79 -40.93
C GLY A 2 4.60 -10.80 -39.95
N TYR A 3 5.13 -10.29 -38.87
CA TYR A 3 5.51 -11.07 -37.68
C TYR A 3 4.22 -11.38 -36.89
N ALA A 4 3.72 -12.60 -37.02
CA ALA A 4 2.69 -13.10 -36.12
C ALA A 4 3.39 -13.47 -34.80
N PRO A 5 2.95 -12.96 -33.63
CA PRO A 5 3.51 -13.41 -32.37
C PRO A 5 3.17 -14.89 -32.18
N ALA A 6 4.20 -15.71 -32.02
CA ALA A 6 4.04 -17.11 -31.64
C ALA A 6 3.16 -17.16 -30.39
N GLY A 7 2.08 -17.97 -30.42
CA GLY A 7 1.14 -18.12 -29.35
C GLY A 7 1.86 -18.43 -28.05
N ALA A 8 1.70 -17.58 -27.04
CA ALA A 8 2.19 -17.84 -25.70
C ALA A 8 1.52 -19.15 -25.23
N SER A 9 2.32 -20.15 -24.89
CA SER A 9 1.80 -21.36 -24.25
C SER A 9 0.99 -20.98 -23.03
N PRO A 10 -0.19 -21.56 -22.79
CA PRO A 10 -0.95 -21.26 -21.59
C PRO A 10 -0.10 -21.56 -20.35
N ALA A 11 -0.11 -20.63 -19.38
CA ALA A 11 0.55 -20.85 -18.10
C ALA A 11 -0.06 -22.11 -17.46
N THR A 12 0.79 -23.02 -16.99
CA THR A 12 0.37 -24.26 -16.34
C THR A 12 0.62 -24.18 -14.85
N GLY A 13 -0.35 -24.61 -14.04
CA GLY A 13 -0.21 -24.77 -12.60
C GLY A 13 0.71 -25.94 -12.22
N PRO A 14 0.94 -26.19 -10.90
CA PRO A 14 1.86 -27.21 -10.40
C PRO A 14 1.59 -28.65 -10.88
N ALA A 15 0.39 -28.94 -11.35
CA ALA A 15 -0.02 -30.25 -11.90
C ALA A 15 -0.06 -30.29 -13.43
N GLY A 16 0.50 -29.28 -14.13
CA GLY A 16 0.44 -29.21 -15.60
C GLY A 16 -0.95 -28.86 -16.16
N MET A 17 -1.94 -28.55 -15.31
CA MET A 17 -3.26 -28.11 -15.74
C MET A 17 -3.23 -26.65 -16.20
N PRO A 18 -3.97 -26.30 -17.27
CA PRO A 18 -4.08 -24.91 -17.68
C PRO A 18 -4.74 -24.07 -16.57
N LEU A 19 -4.12 -22.93 -16.23
CA LEU A 19 -4.72 -21.99 -15.30
C LEU A 19 -6.00 -21.39 -15.90
N PRO A 20 -7.05 -21.16 -15.10
CA PRO A 20 -8.20 -20.40 -15.54
C PRO A 20 -7.79 -19.06 -16.15
N ALA A 21 -8.37 -18.68 -17.29
CA ALA A 21 -8.02 -17.45 -17.99
C ALA A 21 -8.16 -16.20 -17.11
N ALA A 22 -9.14 -16.21 -16.19
CA ALA A 22 -9.34 -15.15 -15.20
C ALA A 22 -8.14 -14.98 -14.27
N ALA A 23 -7.57 -16.07 -13.75
CA ALA A 23 -6.38 -16.02 -12.89
C ALA A 23 -5.16 -15.47 -13.64
N GLY A 24 -4.97 -15.86 -14.90
CA GLY A 24 -3.90 -15.32 -15.76
C GLY A 24 -4.06 -13.82 -16.02
N THR A 25 -5.29 -13.36 -16.22
CA THR A 25 -5.60 -11.93 -16.40
C THR A 25 -5.32 -11.13 -15.13
N LEU A 26 -5.75 -11.63 -13.96
CA LEU A 26 -5.49 -10.99 -12.67
C LEU A 26 -4.00 -10.92 -12.35
N TRP A 27 -3.25 -11.99 -12.63
CA TRP A 27 -1.80 -12.01 -12.50
C TRP A 27 -1.12 -10.93 -13.37
N SER A 28 -1.52 -10.82 -14.63
CA SER A 28 -0.98 -9.82 -15.55
C SER A 28 -1.32 -8.40 -15.10
N ARG A 29 -2.54 -8.19 -14.61
CA ARG A 29 -3.00 -6.91 -14.05
C ARG A 29 -2.19 -6.54 -12.81
N MET A 30 -1.99 -7.45 -11.87
CA MET A 30 -1.20 -7.24 -10.66
C MET A 30 0.22 -6.77 -11.00
N ARG A 31 0.88 -7.40 -11.97
CA ARG A 31 2.21 -7.00 -12.42
C ARG A 31 2.23 -5.59 -13.01
N THR A 32 1.22 -5.23 -13.79
CA THR A 32 1.11 -3.88 -14.36
C THR A 32 0.87 -2.84 -13.27
N GLU A 33 0.02 -3.15 -12.30
CA GLU A 33 -0.31 -2.26 -11.18
C GLU A 33 0.91 -1.99 -10.31
N VAL A 34 1.68 -3.00 -9.91
CA VAL A 34 2.87 -2.80 -9.07
C VAL A 34 3.95 -1.99 -9.79
N LEU A 35 4.16 -2.23 -11.09
CA LEU A 35 5.10 -1.45 -11.89
C LEU A 35 4.63 -0.01 -12.08
N GLY A 36 3.33 0.18 -12.33
CA GLY A 36 2.70 1.50 -12.42
C GLY A 36 2.78 2.26 -11.09
N GLY A 37 2.50 1.59 -9.97
CA GLY A 37 2.65 2.17 -8.63
C GLY A 37 4.09 2.58 -8.30
N GLN A 38 5.07 1.75 -8.70
CA GLN A 38 6.48 2.10 -8.54
C GLN A 38 6.87 3.32 -9.41
N LEU A 39 6.33 3.40 -10.63
CA LEU A 39 6.56 4.57 -11.50
C LEU A 39 5.93 5.84 -10.91
N LEU A 40 4.70 5.74 -10.37
CA LEU A 40 4.05 6.86 -9.68
C LEU A 40 4.87 7.33 -8.48
N ASP A 41 5.39 6.43 -7.67
CA ASP A 41 6.24 6.73 -6.53
C ASP A 41 7.47 7.57 -6.93
N ILE A 42 8.23 7.09 -7.92
CA ILE A 42 9.39 7.79 -8.46
C ILE A 42 8.99 9.15 -9.07
N THR A 43 7.86 9.20 -9.77
CA THR A 43 7.39 10.44 -10.41
C THR A 43 7.00 11.48 -9.36
N ASN A 44 6.29 11.08 -8.30
CA ASN A 44 5.90 11.95 -7.20
C ASN A 44 7.14 12.49 -6.46
N GLU A 45 8.13 11.62 -6.21
CA GLU A 45 9.39 12.00 -5.60
C GLU A 45 10.12 13.07 -6.44
N VAL A 46 10.28 12.82 -7.75
CA VAL A 46 10.97 13.75 -8.68
C VAL A 46 10.21 15.05 -8.87
N SER A 47 8.88 15.02 -8.94
CA SER A 47 8.03 16.22 -9.10
C SER A 47 7.85 16.99 -7.79
N GLY A 48 8.16 16.37 -6.65
CA GLY A 48 7.87 16.94 -5.33
C GLY A 48 6.38 17.02 -5.05
N ASP A 49 5.58 16.08 -5.58
CA ASP A 49 4.14 16.03 -5.29
C ASP A 49 3.92 15.60 -3.82
N GLU A 50 3.38 16.51 -3.04
CA GLU A 50 3.09 16.34 -1.61
C GLU A 50 1.58 16.17 -1.34
N SER A 51 0.79 15.89 -2.38
CA SER A 51 -0.64 15.69 -2.20
C SER A 51 -0.94 14.33 -1.55
N VAL A 52 -1.88 14.33 -0.62
CA VAL A 52 -2.36 13.11 0.06
C VAL A 52 -2.91 12.12 -0.96
N ASP A 53 -3.64 12.61 -1.99
CA ASP A 53 -4.18 11.78 -3.07
C ASP A 53 -3.09 11.06 -3.87
N ALA A 54 -1.94 11.70 -4.08
CA ALA A 54 -0.80 11.08 -4.77
C ALA A 54 -0.18 9.97 -3.93
N ALA A 55 -0.01 10.20 -2.62
CA ALA A 55 0.48 9.20 -1.68
C ALA A 55 -0.45 7.98 -1.62
N TYR A 56 -1.77 8.20 -1.54
CA TYR A 56 -2.77 7.11 -1.56
C TYR A 56 -2.73 6.29 -2.85
N ARG A 57 -2.61 6.94 -4.01
CA ARG A 57 -2.50 6.22 -5.29
C ARG A 57 -1.25 5.34 -5.35
N VAL A 58 -0.12 5.83 -4.86
CA VAL A 58 1.09 5.01 -4.75
C VAL A 58 0.83 3.80 -3.86
N MET A 59 0.27 4.02 -2.68
CA MET A 59 -0.03 2.96 -1.72
C MET A 59 -0.98 1.90 -2.30
N GLU A 60 -2.05 2.31 -2.98
CA GLU A 60 -3.03 1.41 -3.59
C GLU A 60 -2.38 0.52 -4.65
N TYR A 61 -1.67 1.11 -5.62
CA TYR A 61 -1.11 0.35 -6.75
C TYR A 61 0.19 -0.36 -6.41
N LYS A 62 1.07 0.26 -5.62
CA LYS A 62 2.38 -0.29 -5.29
C LYS A 62 2.31 -1.36 -4.22
N THR A 63 1.35 -1.28 -3.27
CA THR A 63 1.31 -2.18 -2.11
C THR A 63 -0.01 -2.93 -1.98
N ALA A 64 -1.13 -2.25 -1.77
CA ALA A 64 -2.40 -2.89 -1.42
C ALA A 64 -2.87 -3.88 -2.49
N ALA A 65 -2.71 -3.54 -3.77
CA ALA A 65 -3.12 -4.41 -4.86
C ALA A 65 -2.37 -5.75 -4.84
N TYR A 66 -1.04 -5.75 -4.86
CA TYR A 66 -0.28 -6.99 -4.99
C TYR A 66 -0.13 -7.78 -3.69
N THR A 67 -0.18 -7.10 -2.53
CA THR A 67 0.03 -7.73 -1.22
C THR A 67 -1.18 -8.55 -0.79
N ALA A 68 -2.39 -8.06 -1.02
CA ALA A 68 -3.60 -8.69 -0.51
C ALA A 68 -4.73 -8.80 -1.56
N ALA A 69 -5.12 -7.71 -2.22
CA ALA A 69 -6.30 -7.70 -3.09
C ALA A 69 -6.19 -8.70 -4.25
N ARG A 70 -5.12 -8.64 -5.03
CA ARG A 70 -4.92 -9.54 -6.18
C ARG A 70 -4.67 -11.00 -5.80
N PRO A 71 -3.87 -11.33 -4.76
CA PRO A 71 -3.77 -12.69 -4.27
C PRO A 71 -5.12 -13.32 -3.90
N LEU A 72 -6.00 -12.59 -3.20
CA LEU A 72 -7.34 -13.06 -2.87
C LEU A 72 -8.21 -13.26 -4.11
N GLU A 73 -8.21 -12.32 -5.06
CA GLU A 73 -8.94 -12.47 -6.33
C GLU A 73 -8.40 -13.63 -7.19
N ILE A 74 -7.07 -13.82 -7.23
CA ILE A 74 -6.47 -14.96 -7.93
C ILE A 74 -6.90 -16.27 -7.27
N GLY A 75 -6.88 -16.35 -5.94
CA GLY A 75 -7.39 -17.49 -5.20
C GLY A 75 -8.85 -17.79 -5.53
N ALA A 76 -9.70 -16.77 -5.55
CA ALA A 76 -11.11 -16.89 -5.94
C ALA A 76 -11.26 -17.40 -7.39
N ALA A 77 -10.48 -16.86 -8.32
CA ALA A 77 -10.52 -17.31 -9.72
C ALA A 77 -10.04 -18.75 -9.91
N LEU A 78 -9.04 -19.20 -9.13
CA LEU A 78 -8.56 -20.58 -9.14
C LEU A 78 -9.60 -21.55 -8.55
N GLY A 79 -10.36 -21.11 -7.55
CA GLY A 79 -11.45 -21.86 -6.93
C GLY A 79 -12.79 -21.73 -7.66
N GLU A 80 -12.83 -21.06 -8.83
CA GLU A 80 -14.06 -20.81 -9.60
C GLU A 80 -15.19 -20.17 -8.75
N ALA A 81 -14.78 -19.30 -7.82
CA ALA A 81 -15.69 -18.63 -6.90
C ALA A 81 -16.72 -17.75 -7.65
N PRO A 82 -17.96 -17.66 -7.13
CA PRO A 82 -18.93 -16.71 -7.64
C PRO A 82 -18.42 -15.28 -7.68
N ARG A 83 -18.94 -14.47 -8.60
CA ARG A 83 -18.52 -13.09 -8.80
C ARG A 83 -18.63 -12.25 -7.53
N GLU A 84 -19.73 -12.42 -6.78
CA GLU A 84 -20.00 -11.70 -5.54
C GLU A 84 -18.92 -11.98 -4.49
N LEU A 85 -18.50 -13.25 -4.35
CA LEU A 85 -17.41 -13.62 -3.43
C LEU A 85 -16.06 -13.04 -3.88
N SER A 86 -15.76 -13.08 -5.18
CA SER A 86 -14.55 -12.45 -5.73
C SER A 86 -14.50 -10.94 -5.47
N GLU A 87 -15.63 -10.25 -5.62
CA GLU A 87 -15.74 -8.82 -5.35
C GLU A 87 -15.59 -8.51 -3.85
N SER A 88 -16.16 -9.31 -2.95
CA SER A 88 -15.94 -9.19 -1.51
C SER A 88 -14.49 -9.42 -1.13
N LEU A 89 -13.87 -10.49 -1.61
CA LEU A 89 -12.45 -10.77 -1.37
C LEU A 89 -11.52 -9.65 -1.88
N ARG A 90 -11.86 -9.03 -3.01
CA ARG A 90 -11.14 -7.86 -3.51
C ARG A 90 -11.25 -6.66 -2.55
N ARG A 91 -12.47 -6.35 -2.04
CA ARG A 91 -12.66 -5.25 -1.08
C ARG A 91 -11.92 -5.51 0.21
N ILE A 92 -12.04 -6.71 0.77
CA ILE A 92 -11.28 -7.16 1.95
C ILE A 92 -9.78 -6.97 1.73
N GLY A 93 -9.26 -7.51 0.63
CA GLY A 93 -7.84 -7.40 0.31
C GLY A 93 -7.36 -5.97 0.12
N THR A 94 -8.18 -5.09 -0.47
CA THR A 94 -7.85 -3.67 -0.61
C THR A 94 -7.78 -3.01 0.78
N GLY A 95 -8.78 -3.20 1.64
CA GLY A 95 -8.79 -2.64 2.99
C GLY A 95 -7.60 -3.10 3.82
N LEU A 96 -7.34 -4.43 3.84
CA LEU A 96 -6.18 -4.98 4.56
C LEU A 96 -4.84 -4.46 4.01
N GLY A 97 -4.70 -4.34 2.70
CA GLY A 97 -3.49 -3.84 2.07
C GLY A 97 -3.23 -2.36 2.36
N LEU A 98 -4.29 -1.53 2.39
CA LEU A 98 -4.20 -0.13 2.78
C LEU A 98 -3.82 0.01 4.26
N ALA A 99 -4.51 -0.70 5.16
CA ALA A 99 -4.19 -0.70 6.58
C ALA A 99 -2.75 -1.16 6.85
N PHE A 100 -2.29 -2.18 6.14
CA PHE A 100 -0.92 -2.67 6.24
C PHE A 100 0.10 -1.59 5.87
N GLN A 101 -0.10 -0.90 4.73
CA GLN A 101 0.85 0.12 4.28
C GLN A 101 0.81 1.36 5.17
N LEU A 102 -0.37 1.82 5.60
CA LEU A 102 -0.48 2.93 6.57
C LEU A 102 0.27 2.60 7.87
N ARG A 103 0.17 1.36 8.35
CA ARG A 103 0.93 0.92 9.53
C ARG A 103 2.44 0.86 9.25
N ASP A 104 2.87 0.40 8.07
CA ASP A 104 4.30 0.41 7.67
C ASP A 104 4.84 1.85 7.63
N ASP A 105 4.07 2.82 7.11
CA ASP A 105 4.42 4.24 7.07
C ASP A 105 4.60 4.83 8.49
N VAL A 106 3.71 4.47 9.44
CA VAL A 106 3.87 4.84 10.86
C VAL A 106 5.14 4.21 11.43
N LEU A 107 5.39 2.93 11.17
CA LEU A 107 6.59 2.25 11.64
C LEU A 107 7.86 2.79 10.97
N GLY A 108 7.79 3.24 9.73
CA GLY A 108 8.90 3.90 9.02
C GLY A 108 9.35 5.21 9.68
N ALA A 109 8.42 5.93 10.32
CA ALA A 109 8.71 7.17 11.05
C ALA A 109 9.03 6.95 12.53
N PHE A 110 8.27 6.07 13.23
CA PHE A 110 8.27 5.92 14.67
C PHE A 110 8.83 4.58 15.18
N GLY A 111 9.05 3.61 14.28
CA GLY A 111 9.42 2.25 14.67
C GLY A 111 10.74 2.14 15.43
N ASP A 112 10.76 1.21 16.36
CA ASP A 112 11.97 0.82 17.05
C ASP A 112 12.81 -0.11 16.14
N PRO A 113 14.08 0.20 15.87
CA PRO A 113 14.97 -0.64 15.07
C PRO A 113 15.07 -2.09 15.56
N ALA A 114 14.96 -2.32 16.87
CA ALA A 114 14.98 -3.66 17.44
C ALA A 114 13.77 -4.51 17.02
N GLN A 115 12.65 -3.88 16.68
CA GLN A 115 11.42 -4.55 16.24
C GLN A 115 11.28 -4.56 14.72
N THR A 116 11.61 -3.44 14.06
CA THR A 116 11.42 -3.27 12.61
C THR A 116 12.56 -3.82 11.77
N GLY A 117 13.76 -3.95 12.37
CA GLY A 117 14.98 -4.30 11.65
C GLY A 117 15.50 -3.20 10.72
N LYS A 118 14.86 -2.03 10.70
CA LYS A 118 15.23 -0.86 9.90
C LYS A 118 15.76 0.27 10.79
N PRO A 119 16.59 1.19 10.28
CA PRO A 119 16.98 2.39 11.04
C PRO A 119 15.74 3.18 11.49
N SER A 120 15.84 3.84 12.64
CA SER A 120 14.76 4.68 13.15
C SER A 120 14.52 5.88 12.23
N GLY A 121 13.27 6.12 11.82
CA GLY A 121 12.94 7.23 10.94
C GLY A 121 13.40 7.08 9.49
N ASP A 122 13.62 5.84 9.02
CA ASP A 122 14.13 5.53 7.68
C ASP A 122 13.33 6.22 6.55
N ASP A 123 12.01 6.29 6.68
CA ASP A 123 11.16 6.95 5.70
C ASP A 123 11.36 8.48 5.66
N LEU A 124 11.66 9.12 6.78
CA LEU A 124 11.99 10.54 6.84
C LEU A 124 13.37 10.81 6.22
N VAL A 125 14.36 9.99 6.60
CA VAL A 125 15.73 10.09 6.09
C VAL A 125 15.78 9.85 4.58
N SER A 126 15.00 8.91 4.06
CA SER A 126 14.88 8.67 2.61
C SER A 126 14.02 9.70 1.88
N GLY A 127 13.30 10.55 2.60
CA GLY A 127 12.48 11.61 2.03
C GLY A 127 11.18 11.13 1.40
N LYS A 128 10.67 9.96 1.79
CA LYS A 128 9.42 9.44 1.28
C LYS A 128 8.24 10.35 1.60
N ARG A 129 7.38 10.55 0.61
CA ARG A 129 6.12 11.26 0.74
C ARG A 129 4.99 10.26 1.08
N THR A 130 5.13 9.63 2.26
CA THR A 130 4.11 8.70 2.79
C THR A 130 2.80 9.44 3.09
N VAL A 131 1.70 8.71 3.27
CA VAL A 131 0.42 9.32 3.70
C VAL A 131 0.61 10.08 5.00
N LEU A 132 1.35 9.54 5.97
CA LEU A 132 1.64 10.21 7.23
C LEU A 132 2.35 11.56 7.03
N VAL A 133 3.35 11.61 6.18
CA VAL A 133 4.10 12.84 5.89
C VAL A 133 3.23 13.85 5.14
N THR A 134 2.50 13.43 4.12
CA THR A 134 1.65 14.32 3.32
C THR A 134 0.48 14.88 4.12
N GLU A 135 -0.14 14.10 5.00
CA GLU A 135 -1.15 14.59 5.94
C GLU A 135 -0.58 15.64 6.90
N ALA A 136 0.61 15.40 7.44
CA ALA A 136 1.26 16.38 8.32
C ALA A 136 1.60 17.69 7.57
N LEU A 137 2.06 17.62 6.34
CA LEU A 137 2.34 18.79 5.51
C LEU A 137 1.07 19.58 5.18
N ALA A 138 -0.04 18.87 4.90
CA ALA A 138 -1.34 19.47 4.58
C ALA A 138 -2.02 20.13 5.80
N SER A 139 -1.87 19.52 6.99
CA SER A 139 -2.53 19.96 8.23
C SER A 139 -1.75 21.05 8.97
N SER A 140 -0.46 21.21 8.71
CA SER A 140 0.41 22.13 9.41
C SER A 140 0.32 23.56 8.86
N VAL A 141 0.53 24.57 9.75
CA VAL A 141 0.75 25.94 9.29
C VAL A 141 2.03 26.01 8.44
N PRO A 142 2.12 26.96 7.48
CA PRO A 142 3.22 26.99 6.49
C PRO A 142 4.64 26.93 7.07
N ALA A 143 4.87 27.54 8.23
CA ALA A 143 6.18 27.52 8.89
C ALA A 143 6.54 26.10 9.37
N VAL A 144 5.63 25.43 10.06
CA VAL A 144 5.83 24.06 10.57
C VAL A 144 5.97 23.06 9.41
N ALA A 145 5.19 23.23 8.35
CA ALA A 145 5.34 22.43 7.14
C ALA A 145 6.71 22.63 6.47
N ALA A 146 7.25 23.87 6.50
CA ALA A 146 8.60 24.15 5.99
C ALA A 146 9.69 23.48 6.86
N ASP A 147 9.54 23.48 8.18
CA ASP A 147 10.43 22.79 9.10
C ASP A 147 10.42 21.27 8.84
N LEU A 148 9.22 20.68 8.71
CA LEU A 148 9.12 19.25 8.36
C LEU A 148 9.81 18.93 7.03
N ARG A 149 9.61 19.75 5.98
CA ARG A 149 10.32 19.57 4.71
C ARG A 149 11.84 19.63 4.86
N GLY A 150 12.34 20.45 5.79
CA GLY A 150 13.76 20.56 6.11
C GLY A 150 14.40 19.28 6.67
N PHE A 151 13.58 18.39 7.23
CA PHE A 151 14.02 17.09 7.74
C PHE A 151 13.98 15.96 6.71
N LEU A 152 13.24 16.11 5.62
CA LEU A 152 13.05 15.03 4.65
C LEU A 152 14.23 14.89 3.69
N GLY A 153 14.62 13.64 3.41
CA GLY A 153 15.60 13.30 2.37
C GLY A 153 17.06 13.56 2.75
N ARG A 154 17.39 13.58 4.03
CA ARG A 154 18.75 13.73 4.55
C ARG A 154 18.97 12.97 5.84
N SER A 155 20.20 12.74 6.22
CA SER A 155 20.52 12.21 7.54
C SER A 155 20.06 13.17 8.63
N LEU A 156 19.47 12.62 9.69
CA LEU A 156 18.97 13.34 10.86
C LEU A 156 19.77 12.93 12.11
N SER A 157 20.01 13.88 13.01
CA SER A 157 20.43 13.59 14.38
C SER A 157 19.22 13.08 15.18
N ASP A 158 19.48 12.52 16.36
CA ASP A 158 18.42 12.03 17.26
C ASP A 158 17.46 13.17 17.67
N ASP A 159 18.00 14.38 17.91
CA ASP A 159 17.20 15.56 18.24
C ASP A 159 16.32 16.00 17.07
N GLU A 160 16.85 16.05 15.84
CA GLU A 160 16.10 16.40 14.63
C GLU A 160 15.02 15.35 14.32
N LEU A 161 15.33 14.07 14.53
CA LEU A 161 14.34 13.01 14.38
C LEU A 161 13.20 13.13 15.40
N SER A 162 13.54 13.50 16.64
CA SER A 162 12.53 13.77 17.68
C SER A 162 11.63 14.94 17.30
N GLU A 163 12.22 16.04 16.82
CA GLU A 163 11.48 17.24 16.39
C GLU A 163 10.56 16.93 15.18
N ALA A 164 11.03 16.18 14.19
CA ALA A 164 10.21 15.74 13.08
C ALA A 164 9.01 14.90 13.55
N ARG A 165 9.20 13.98 14.51
CA ARG A 165 8.12 13.18 15.12
C ARG A 165 7.13 14.04 15.92
N GLU A 166 7.61 15.06 16.61
CA GLU A 166 6.74 16.01 17.32
C GLU A 166 5.84 16.75 16.34
N ILE A 167 6.34 17.13 15.16
CA ILE A 167 5.54 17.74 14.09
C ILE A 167 4.49 16.75 13.58
N LEU A 168 4.87 15.51 13.26
CA LEU A 168 3.94 14.48 12.78
C LEU A 168 2.80 14.20 13.79
N THR A 169 3.13 14.22 15.07
CA THR A 169 2.15 14.03 16.14
C THR A 169 1.31 15.28 16.37
N GLY A 170 1.96 16.44 16.50
CA GLY A 170 1.33 17.72 16.82
C GLY A 170 0.42 18.27 15.72
N SER A 171 0.66 17.91 14.46
CA SER A 171 -0.22 18.22 13.32
C SER A 171 -1.55 17.44 13.34
N GLY A 172 -1.63 16.36 14.14
CA GLY A 172 -2.75 15.43 14.14
C GLY A 172 -2.64 14.31 13.08
N ALA A 173 -1.64 14.35 12.19
CA ALA A 173 -1.49 13.37 11.10
C ALA A 173 -1.34 11.94 11.60
N LEU A 174 -0.59 11.72 12.69
CA LEU A 174 -0.46 10.40 13.28
C LEU A 174 -1.81 9.83 13.73
N ALA A 175 -2.61 10.65 14.44
CA ALA A 175 -3.93 10.22 14.92
C ALA A 175 -4.90 9.95 13.76
N GLU A 176 -4.85 10.76 12.71
CA GLU A 176 -5.65 10.56 11.50
C GLU A 176 -5.28 9.25 10.79
N VAL A 177 -3.98 8.99 10.58
CA VAL A 177 -3.52 7.75 9.95
C VAL A 177 -3.87 6.52 10.79
N GLU A 178 -3.75 6.58 12.11
CA GLU A 178 -4.17 5.48 13.00
C GLU A 178 -5.68 5.23 12.92
N ALA A 179 -6.49 6.28 12.87
CA ALA A 179 -7.94 6.15 12.67
C ALA A 179 -8.29 5.53 11.32
N GLN A 180 -7.55 5.85 10.26
CA GLN A 180 -7.71 5.25 8.94
C GLN A 180 -7.33 3.75 8.94
N VAL A 181 -6.25 3.36 9.63
CA VAL A 181 -5.90 1.94 9.84
C VAL A 181 -7.06 1.18 10.47
N ASP A 182 -7.58 1.70 11.59
CA ASP A 182 -8.69 1.08 12.31
C ASP A 182 -9.97 1.02 11.45
N GLY A 183 -10.26 2.07 10.70
CA GLY A 183 -11.39 2.12 9.77
C GLY A 183 -11.29 1.06 8.67
N HIS A 184 -10.14 0.92 8.02
CA HIS A 184 -9.92 -0.09 6.99
C HIS A 184 -10.00 -1.51 7.56
N LEU A 185 -9.46 -1.75 8.75
CA LEU A 185 -9.54 -3.04 9.42
C LEU A 185 -10.98 -3.39 9.80
N THR A 186 -11.72 -2.45 10.37
CA THR A 186 -13.14 -2.66 10.75
C THR A 186 -13.96 -3.05 9.54
N VAL A 187 -13.86 -2.29 8.43
CA VAL A 187 -14.59 -2.61 7.20
C VAL A 187 -14.20 -3.96 6.63
N ALA A 188 -12.91 -4.31 6.65
CA ALA A 188 -12.44 -5.60 6.16
C ALA A 188 -12.95 -6.77 7.02
N LEU A 189 -12.98 -6.62 8.34
CA LEU A 189 -13.50 -7.63 9.27
C LEU A 189 -15.01 -7.82 9.11
N ASP A 190 -15.77 -6.73 9.01
CA ASP A 190 -17.22 -6.79 8.77
C ASP A 190 -17.54 -7.51 7.45
N GLU A 191 -16.76 -7.25 6.39
CA GLU A 191 -16.90 -7.96 5.12
C GLU A 191 -16.54 -9.45 5.23
N ILE A 192 -15.51 -9.81 6.03
CA ILE A 192 -15.14 -11.21 6.29
C ILE A 192 -16.28 -11.94 7.01
N ASP A 193 -16.86 -11.32 8.04
CA ASP A 193 -17.96 -11.90 8.80
C ASP A 193 -19.23 -12.08 7.95
N ALA A 194 -19.40 -11.26 6.92
CA ALA A 194 -20.52 -11.34 5.98
C ALA A 194 -20.30 -12.34 4.81
N LEU A 195 -19.10 -12.95 4.70
CA LEU A 195 -18.83 -13.89 3.60
C LEU A 195 -19.74 -15.12 3.69
N PRO A 196 -20.32 -15.58 2.56
CA PRO A 196 -21.14 -16.80 2.51
C PRO A 196 -20.26 -18.06 2.46
N VAL A 197 -19.42 -18.25 3.47
CA VAL A 197 -18.52 -19.40 3.60
C VAL A 197 -18.84 -20.16 4.87
N ASP A 198 -18.72 -21.50 4.83
CA ASP A 198 -18.92 -22.33 6.02
C ASP A 198 -17.77 -22.11 7.01
N ALA A 199 -18.08 -22.00 8.30
CA ALA A 199 -17.11 -21.83 9.37
C ALA A 199 -16.08 -22.98 9.49
N ALA A 200 -16.25 -24.04 8.71
CA ALA A 200 -15.38 -25.22 8.66
C ALA A 200 -14.47 -25.24 7.40
N ALA A 201 -14.50 -24.18 6.56
CA ALA A 201 -13.73 -24.12 5.31
C ALA A 201 -12.28 -23.64 5.52
#